data_bf5106d8eee7959ce37294ef7317408c
#
_entry.id   bf5106d8eee7959ce37294ef7317408c
#
_cell.length_a   1.000
_cell.length_b   1.000
_cell.length_c   1.000
_cell.angle_alpha   90.00
_cell.angle_beta   90.00
_cell.angle_gamma   90.00
#
_symmetry.space_group_name_H-M   'P 1'
#
loop_
_entity.id
_entity.type
_entity.pdbx_description
1 polymer ?
#
loop_
_entity_poly.entity_id
_entity_poly.type
_entity_poly.pdbx_seq_one_letter_code
_entity_poly.pdbx_strand_id
1 'polypeptide(L)'
;VVILGASINPNRYSYKAQQALIEKGHTPVPVNPRYDRIDGIQCHPDLKSLECHVDTITIYVKPAILGSMTEDIINVRPRRVIFNPGAECREVSARLESAGIKVQNACTLVLLNTSQFSC
;
A
#
# COMPACT_ATOMS: atom_id res chain seq x y z
N VAL A 1 4.53 3.17 5.96
CA VAL A 1 3.87 2.19 5.07
C VAL A 1 2.64 2.83 4.44
N VAL A 2 2.66 2.96 3.14
CA VAL A 2 1.51 3.50 2.38
C VAL A 2 0.49 2.40 2.14
N ILE A 3 -0.78 2.70 2.44
CA ILE A 3 -1.91 1.81 2.13
C ILE A 3 -2.63 2.40 0.92
N LEU A 4 -2.36 1.87 -0.26
CA LEU A 4 -2.96 2.35 -1.50
C LEU A 4 -4.31 1.64 -1.70
N GLY A 5 -5.38 2.42 -1.69
CA GLY A 5 -6.74 1.88 -1.68
C GLY A 5 -7.30 1.70 -0.27
N ALA A 6 -6.89 2.58 0.66
CA ALA A 6 -7.37 2.55 2.04
C ALA A 6 -8.89 2.77 2.12
N SER A 7 -9.53 2.30 3.18
CA SER A 7 -10.98 2.36 3.33
C SER A 7 -11.40 2.67 4.76
N ILE A 8 -12.54 3.35 4.90
CA ILE A 8 -13.18 3.55 6.21
C ILE A 8 -14.02 2.35 6.64
N ASN A 9 -14.26 1.40 5.73
CA ASN A 9 -15.09 0.23 6.02
C ASN A 9 -14.29 -0.80 6.83
N PRO A 10 -14.66 -1.07 8.10
CA PRO A 10 -13.90 -1.99 8.95
C PRO A 10 -13.89 -3.44 8.47
N ASN A 11 -14.75 -3.80 7.53
CA ASN A 11 -14.77 -5.14 6.94
C ASN A 11 -13.76 -5.30 5.80
N ARG A 12 -13.18 -4.21 5.31
CA ARG A 12 -12.17 -4.28 4.25
C ARG A 12 -10.79 -4.65 4.79
N TYR A 13 -10.06 -5.44 4.03
CA TYR A 13 -8.71 -5.83 4.41
C TYR A 13 -7.75 -4.65 4.56
N SER A 14 -7.94 -3.60 3.74
CA SER A 14 -7.12 -2.39 3.86
C SER A 14 -7.30 -1.70 5.21
N TYR A 15 -8.53 -1.66 5.75
CA TYR A 15 -8.79 -1.11 7.08
C TYR A 15 -8.12 -1.97 8.16
N LYS A 16 -8.28 -3.29 8.05
CA LYS A 16 -7.66 -4.22 9.00
C LYS A 16 -6.14 -4.13 8.98
N ALA A 17 -5.57 -3.92 7.80
CA ALA A 17 -4.12 -3.73 7.66
C ALA A 17 -3.65 -2.45 8.35
N GLN A 18 -4.44 -1.37 8.26
CA GLN A 18 -4.11 -0.12 8.96
C GLN A 18 -4.04 -0.33 10.47
N GLN A 19 -5.02 -1.04 11.03
CA GLN A 19 -5.02 -1.35 12.47
C GLN A 19 -3.86 -2.24 12.86
N ALA A 20 -3.58 -3.27 12.07
CA ALA A 20 -2.49 -4.20 12.36
C ALA A 20 -1.12 -3.52 12.28
N LEU A 21 -0.93 -2.61 11.33
CA LEU A 21 0.31 -1.84 11.21
C LEU A 21 0.56 -1.02 12.47
N ILE A 22 -0.47 -0.34 12.97
CA ILE A 22 -0.37 0.46 14.20
C ILE A 22 0.01 -0.45 15.37
N GLU A 23 -0.65 -1.59 15.52
CA GLU A 23 -0.38 -2.53 16.61
C GLU A 23 1.06 -3.05 16.60
N LYS A 24 1.65 -3.17 15.39
CA LYS A 24 3.02 -3.67 15.25
C LYS A 24 4.07 -2.56 15.24
N GLY A 25 3.67 -1.32 15.53
CA GLY A 25 4.59 -0.20 15.66
C GLY A 25 4.95 0.50 14.34
N HIS A 26 4.25 0.19 13.27
CA HIS A 26 4.45 0.87 11.98
C HIS A 26 3.55 2.09 11.85
N THR A 27 3.96 3.05 11.03
CA THR A 27 3.17 4.25 10.75
C THR A 27 2.41 4.06 9.45
N PRO A 28 1.07 3.91 9.49
CA PRO A 28 0.29 3.80 8.25
C PRO A 28 0.08 5.16 7.61
N VAL A 29 0.11 5.17 6.27
CA VAL A 29 -0.17 6.37 5.47
C VAL A 29 -1.27 5.98 4.47
N PRO A 30 -2.55 6.18 4.83
CA PRO A 30 -3.64 5.79 3.94
C PRO A 30 -3.74 6.73 2.75
N VAL A 31 -4.02 6.16 1.57
CA VAL A 31 -4.20 6.91 0.32
C VAL A 31 -5.48 6.47 -0.36
N ASN A 32 -6.41 7.40 -0.51
CA ASN A 32 -7.66 7.21 -1.25
C ASN A 32 -8.28 8.58 -1.51
N PRO A 33 -8.68 8.90 -2.75
CA PRO A 33 -9.25 10.21 -3.07
C PRO A 33 -10.62 10.46 -2.43
N ARG A 34 -11.30 9.44 -1.90
CA ARG A 34 -12.64 9.56 -1.33
C ARG A 34 -12.68 10.04 0.10
N TYR A 35 -11.57 9.96 0.83
CA TYR A 35 -11.59 10.20 2.28
C TYR A 35 -10.53 11.21 2.69
N ASP A 36 -10.87 12.06 3.66
CA ASP A 36 -9.93 12.98 4.29
C ASP A 36 -9.21 12.33 5.46
N ARG A 37 -9.91 11.45 6.18
CA ARG A 37 -9.39 10.72 7.34
C ARG A 37 -9.94 9.32 7.39
N ILE A 38 -9.14 8.40 7.90
CA ILE A 38 -9.54 7.03 8.17
C ILE A 38 -9.11 6.70 9.59
N ASP A 39 -10.09 6.47 10.45
CA ASP A 39 -9.87 6.15 11.88
C ASP A 39 -8.93 7.18 12.55
N GLY A 40 -9.19 8.46 12.30
CA GLY A 40 -8.44 9.57 12.88
C GLY A 40 -7.10 9.88 12.20
N ILE A 41 -6.69 9.08 11.22
CA ILE A 41 -5.41 9.27 10.52
C ILE A 41 -5.68 9.98 9.20
N GLN A 42 -4.88 11.01 8.91
CA GLN A 42 -5.03 11.77 7.68
C GLN A 42 -4.87 10.86 6.46
N CYS A 43 -5.84 10.93 5.55
CA CYS A 43 -5.82 10.20 4.30
C CYS A 43 -5.44 11.15 3.18
N HIS A 44 -4.48 10.73 2.35
CA HIS A 44 -4.02 11.53 1.23
C HIS A 44 -4.79 11.16 -0.04
N PRO A 45 -5.08 12.13 -0.93
CA PRO A 45 -5.87 11.85 -2.12
C PRO A 45 -5.12 11.00 -3.15
N ASP A 46 -3.80 11.14 -3.21
CA ASP A 46 -2.95 10.43 -4.16
C ASP A 46 -1.51 10.32 -3.66
N LEU A 47 -0.69 9.59 -4.41
CA LEU A 47 0.72 9.40 -4.06
C LEU A 47 1.53 10.69 -4.24
N LYS A 48 1.15 11.55 -5.16
CA LYS A 48 1.86 12.81 -5.42
C LYS A 48 1.80 13.77 -4.24
N SER A 49 0.77 13.65 -3.40
CA SER A 49 0.59 14.50 -2.21
C SER A 49 1.55 14.16 -1.09
N LEU A 50 2.20 13.00 -1.14
CA LEU A 50 3.05 12.54 -0.05
C LEU A 50 4.37 13.29 -0.02
N GLU A 51 4.73 13.79 1.17
CA GLU A 51 5.98 14.51 1.39
C GLU A 51 6.97 13.71 2.24
N CYS A 52 6.58 12.51 2.68
CA CYS A 52 7.41 11.66 3.51
C CYS A 52 8.14 10.60 2.69
N HIS A 53 9.21 10.05 3.28
CA HIS A 53 9.87 8.89 2.71
C HIS A 53 8.97 7.66 2.82
N VAL A 54 8.82 6.92 1.73
CA VAL A 54 7.98 5.73 1.68
C VAL A 54 8.85 4.49 1.55
N ASP A 55 8.85 3.64 2.58
CA ASP A 55 9.56 2.36 2.54
C ASP A 55 8.76 1.29 1.81
N THR A 56 7.50 1.13 2.15
CA THR A 56 6.67 0.06 1.63
C THR A 56 5.30 0.61 1.21
N ILE A 57 4.82 0.15 0.06
CA ILE A 57 3.44 0.40 -0.39
C ILE A 57 2.72 -0.94 -0.39
N THR A 58 1.59 -1.03 0.34
CA THR A 58 0.73 -2.20 0.29
C THR A 58 -0.50 -1.87 -0.55
N ILE A 59 -0.74 -2.66 -1.59
CA ILE A 59 -1.71 -2.36 -2.64
C ILE A 59 -3.01 -3.13 -2.44
N TYR A 60 -4.12 -2.38 -2.40
CA TYR A 60 -5.49 -2.91 -2.29
C TYR A 60 -6.40 -2.44 -3.43
N VAL A 61 -5.85 -1.73 -4.42
CA VAL A 61 -6.63 -1.32 -5.60
C VAL A 61 -6.63 -2.43 -6.64
N LYS A 62 -7.67 -2.44 -7.49
CA LYS A 62 -7.79 -3.43 -8.55
C LYS A 62 -6.75 -3.18 -9.66
N PRO A 63 -6.30 -4.23 -10.36
CA PRO A 63 -5.33 -4.08 -11.46
C PRO A 63 -5.75 -3.06 -12.52
N ALA A 64 -7.05 -2.95 -12.80
CA ALA A 64 -7.55 -2.00 -13.80
C ALA A 64 -7.26 -0.54 -13.41
N ILE A 65 -7.22 -0.22 -12.11
CA ILE A 65 -6.92 1.12 -11.61
C ILE A 65 -5.41 1.31 -11.45
N LEU A 66 -4.73 0.26 -11.08
CA LEU A 66 -3.31 0.29 -10.72
C LEU A 66 -2.42 0.74 -11.88
N GLY A 67 -2.77 0.39 -13.11
CA GLY A 67 -2.00 0.77 -14.30
C GLY A 67 -1.78 2.27 -14.41
N SER A 68 -2.79 3.07 -14.06
CA SER A 68 -2.70 4.53 -14.12
C SER A 68 -1.87 5.12 -12.98
N MET A 69 -1.57 4.34 -11.95
CA MET A 69 -0.81 4.77 -10.77
C MET A 69 0.65 4.36 -10.80
N THR A 70 1.06 3.56 -11.79
CA THR A 70 2.40 2.95 -11.82
C THR A 70 3.51 4.01 -11.82
N GLU A 71 3.37 5.06 -12.62
CA GLU A 71 4.37 6.13 -12.66
C GLU A 71 4.49 6.83 -11.31
N ASP A 72 3.38 7.06 -10.62
CA ASP A 72 3.40 7.70 -9.30
C ASP A 72 4.09 6.80 -8.27
N ILE A 73 3.88 5.49 -8.36
CA ILE A 73 4.58 4.53 -7.49
C ILE A 73 6.08 4.59 -7.73
N ILE A 74 6.51 4.60 -8.98
CA ILE A 74 7.92 4.68 -9.35
C ILE A 74 8.54 5.98 -8.85
N ASN A 75 7.81 7.09 -8.98
CA ASN A 75 8.30 8.41 -8.54
C ASN A 75 8.46 8.53 -7.03
N VAL A 76 7.65 7.82 -6.26
CA VAL A 76 7.74 7.77 -4.80
C VAL A 76 8.98 6.99 -4.34
N ARG A 77 9.47 6.08 -5.17
CA ARG A 77 10.67 5.25 -4.93
C ARG A 77 10.59 4.44 -3.64
N PRO A 78 9.55 3.62 -3.46
CA PRO A 78 9.51 2.73 -2.30
C PRO A 78 10.57 1.65 -2.42
N ARG A 79 11.01 1.11 -1.29
CA ARG A 79 11.92 -0.03 -1.30
C ARG A 79 11.17 -1.30 -1.74
N ARG A 80 9.88 -1.41 -1.37
CA ARG A 80 9.09 -2.60 -1.58
C ARG A 80 7.63 -2.26 -1.88
N VAL A 81 7.02 -3.05 -2.75
CA VAL A 81 5.59 -2.99 -3.02
C VAL A 81 4.99 -4.37 -2.78
N ILE A 82 3.92 -4.42 -2.00
CA ILE A 82 3.21 -5.67 -1.70
C ILE A 82 1.88 -5.66 -2.44
N PHE A 83 1.69 -6.65 -3.32
CA PHE A 83 0.41 -6.89 -3.97
C PHE A 83 -0.39 -7.87 -3.13
N ASN A 84 -1.45 -7.39 -2.48
CA ASN A 84 -2.32 -8.23 -1.68
C ASN A 84 -3.18 -9.12 -2.58
N PRO A 85 -3.76 -10.22 -2.05
CA PRO A 85 -4.60 -11.11 -2.86
C PRO A 85 -5.70 -10.34 -3.58
N GLY A 86 -5.80 -10.54 -4.90
CA GLY A 86 -6.74 -9.84 -5.76
C GLY A 86 -6.21 -8.58 -6.40
N ALA A 87 -5.06 -8.07 -5.96
CA ALA A 87 -4.42 -6.88 -6.53
C ALA A 87 -3.28 -7.22 -7.49
N GLU A 88 -2.90 -8.47 -7.61
CA GLU A 88 -1.76 -8.90 -8.42
C GLU A 88 -1.89 -8.44 -9.87
N CYS A 89 -0.81 -7.87 -10.40
CA CYS A 89 -0.76 -7.42 -11.79
C CYS A 89 0.64 -7.66 -12.34
N ARG A 90 0.75 -8.61 -13.26
CA ARG A 90 2.05 -9.01 -13.81
C ARG A 90 2.73 -7.86 -14.55
N GLU A 91 1.98 -7.09 -15.33
CA GLU A 91 2.55 -5.97 -16.10
C GLU A 91 3.11 -4.89 -15.20
N VAL A 92 2.36 -4.51 -14.16
CA VAL A 92 2.81 -3.51 -13.20
C VAL A 92 4.01 -4.03 -12.41
N SER A 93 3.97 -5.29 -11.97
CA SER A 93 5.08 -5.92 -11.25
C SER A 93 6.37 -5.84 -12.06
N ALA A 94 6.31 -6.18 -13.36
CA ALA A 94 7.47 -6.14 -14.24
C ALA A 94 8.03 -4.73 -14.36
N ARG A 95 7.18 -3.72 -14.48
CA ARG A 95 7.61 -2.32 -14.56
C ARG A 95 8.27 -1.85 -13.27
N LEU A 96 7.72 -2.22 -12.13
CA LEU A 96 8.28 -1.86 -10.84
C LEU A 96 9.64 -2.51 -10.62
N GLU A 97 9.76 -3.79 -10.95
CA GLU A 97 11.04 -4.52 -10.84
C GLU A 97 12.10 -3.92 -11.76
N SER A 98 11.72 -3.51 -12.97
CA SER A 98 12.62 -2.82 -13.90
C SER A 98 13.10 -1.48 -13.34
N ALA A 99 12.33 -0.85 -12.48
CA ALA A 99 12.70 0.40 -11.81
C ALA A 99 13.50 0.17 -10.51
N GLY A 100 13.85 -1.08 -10.20
CA GLY A 100 14.64 -1.42 -9.00
C GLY A 100 13.81 -1.57 -7.73
N ILE A 101 12.50 -1.66 -7.84
CA ILE A 101 11.60 -1.81 -6.69
C ILE A 101 11.34 -3.29 -6.44
N LYS A 102 11.49 -3.72 -5.19
CA LYS A 102 11.18 -5.10 -4.81
C LYS A 102 9.66 -5.32 -4.81
N VAL A 103 9.20 -6.37 -5.48
CA VAL A 103 7.78 -6.71 -5.56
C VAL A 103 7.52 -8.02 -4.82
N GLN A 104 6.44 -8.07 -4.05
CA GLN A 104 6.04 -9.25 -3.30
C GLN A 104 4.53 -9.46 -3.44
N ASN A 105 4.12 -10.67 -3.81
CA ASN A 105 2.72 -11.07 -3.83
C ASN A 105 2.42 -11.77 -2.51
N ALA A 106 1.71 -11.09 -1.60
CA ALA A 106 1.49 -11.62 -0.26
C ALA A 106 0.31 -10.90 0.40
N CYS A 107 -0.20 -11.48 1.48
CA CYS A 107 -1.20 -10.83 2.31
C CYS A 107 -0.50 -10.06 3.44
N THR A 108 -0.64 -8.74 3.47
CA THR A 108 0.00 -7.90 4.48
C THR A 108 -0.39 -8.31 5.90
N LEU A 109 -1.65 -8.66 6.13
CA LEU A 109 -2.10 -9.12 7.44
C LEU A 109 -1.38 -10.39 7.88
N VAL A 110 -1.18 -11.32 6.96
CA VAL A 110 -0.44 -12.56 7.27
C VAL A 110 1.02 -12.24 7.59
N LEU A 111 1.65 -11.35 6.82
CA LEU A 111 3.03 -10.95 7.08
C LEU A 111 3.18 -10.32 8.48
N LEU A 112 2.24 -9.45 8.85
CA LEU A 112 2.26 -8.80 10.16
C LEU A 112 2.02 -9.80 11.29
N ASN A 113 1.03 -10.70 11.12
CA ASN A 113 0.67 -11.66 12.16
C ASN A 113 1.72 -12.76 12.36
N THR A 114 2.56 -13.00 11.37
CA THR A 114 3.63 -14.02 11.45
C THR A 114 5.00 -13.41 11.67
N SER A 115 5.07 -12.11 11.96
CA SER A 115 6.32 -11.35 12.19
C SER A 115 7.27 -11.39 10.98
N GLN A 116 6.73 -11.52 9.77
CA GLN A 116 7.50 -11.57 8.53
C GLN A 116 7.49 -10.27 7.73
N PHE A 117 6.74 -9.26 8.22
CA PHE A 117 6.57 -8.01 7.48
C PHE A 117 7.87 -7.21 7.38
N SER A 118 8.66 -7.16 8.44
CA SER A 118 9.86 -6.32 8.53
C SER A 118 11.12 -6.96 7.94
N CYS A 119 10.99 -8.12 7.31
CA CYS A 119 12.14 -8.83 6.74
C CYS A 119 12.61 -8.29 5.42
#